data_8cfb1aefeaa80a84c5b173d10e37fe24
#
_entry.id   8cfb1aefeaa80a84c5b173d10e37fe24
#
_cell.length_a   1.000
_cell.length_b   1.000
_cell.length_c   1.000
_cell.angle_alpha   90.00
_cell.angle_beta   90.00
_cell.angle_gamma   90.00
#
_symmetry.space_group_name_H-M   'P 1'
#
loop_
_entity.id
_entity.type
_entity.pdbx_description
1 polymer ?
#
loop_
_entity_poly.entity_id
_entity_poly.type
_entity_poly.pdbx_seq_one_letter_code
_entity_poly.pdbx_strand_id
1 'polypeptide(L)'
;MFKLQMTQTFLIVILGSVLLSSCFEEICNNTKTYVRLDPVYVETSEYRTEPIFERDRELQNTGKFYFYNQLILINELREGIHVLDNSNPSQPEHLGFIKIAGNLDMAIKENILYADNYSDLLAIDIANVQQPRLLCRVEGIFSEQFIPEEGRFLSHYQATPVTEEVDCQNPNFGELLFSEDGA
;
A
#
# COMPACT_ATOMS: atom_id res chain seq x y z
N MET A 1 -17.62 -69.20 44.44
CA MET A 1 -17.24 -68.87 43.02
C MET A 1 -17.87 -67.56 42.49
N PHE A 2 -19.12 -67.28 42.74
CA PHE A 2 -19.84 -66.13 42.24
C PHE A 2 -19.28 -64.76 42.70
N LYS A 3 -18.85 -64.62 43.96
CA LYS A 3 -18.29 -63.36 44.52
C LYS A 3 -16.93 -62.98 43.90
N LEU A 4 -16.11 -63.95 43.51
CA LEU A 4 -14.77 -63.68 42.94
C LEU A 4 -14.84 -63.22 41.48
N GLN A 5 -15.84 -63.72 40.77
CA GLN A 5 -16.08 -63.30 39.36
C GLN A 5 -16.62 -61.84 39.25
N MET A 6 -17.47 -61.46 40.21
CA MET A 6 -18.08 -60.13 40.30
C MET A 6 -17.00 -59.02 40.58
N THR A 7 -16.05 -59.36 41.48
CA THR A 7 -14.95 -58.45 41.81
C THR A 7 -13.97 -58.29 40.65
N GLN A 8 -13.73 -59.36 39.89
CA GLN A 8 -12.84 -59.30 38.69
C GLN A 8 -13.45 -58.48 37.57
N THR A 9 -14.75 -58.61 37.30
CA THR A 9 -15.42 -57.77 36.24
C THR A 9 -15.51 -56.33 36.69
N PHE A 10 -15.70 -56.00 37.95
CA PHE A 10 -15.72 -54.63 38.45
C PHE A 10 -14.34 -53.94 38.32
N LEU A 11 -13.26 -54.69 38.57
CA LEU A 11 -11.90 -54.21 38.45
C LEU A 11 -11.52 -53.92 37.00
N ILE A 12 -11.98 -54.72 36.04
CA ILE A 12 -11.75 -54.55 34.60
C ILE A 12 -12.51 -53.31 34.08
N VAL A 13 -13.73 -53.08 34.56
CA VAL A 13 -14.52 -51.89 34.16
C VAL A 13 -13.90 -50.60 34.70
N ILE A 14 -13.37 -50.59 35.93
CA ILE A 14 -12.69 -49.41 36.49
C ILE A 14 -11.36 -49.16 35.76
N LEU A 15 -10.60 -50.20 35.45
CA LEU A 15 -9.36 -50.08 34.71
C LEU A 15 -9.59 -49.59 33.27
N GLY A 16 -10.68 -50.01 32.63
CA GLY A 16 -11.11 -49.58 31.31
C GLY A 16 -11.55 -48.10 31.26
N SER A 17 -12.21 -47.62 32.36
CA SER A 17 -12.65 -46.21 32.42
C SER A 17 -11.49 -45.23 32.62
N VAL A 18 -10.38 -45.64 33.25
CA VAL A 18 -9.18 -44.80 33.44
C VAL A 18 -8.38 -44.65 32.14
N LEU A 19 -8.49 -45.63 31.23
CA LEU A 19 -7.77 -45.54 29.93
C LEU A 19 -8.49 -44.67 28.91
N LEU A 20 -9.74 -44.25 29.14
CA LEU A 20 -10.51 -43.41 28.23
C LEU A 20 -10.41 -41.91 28.57
N SER A 21 -9.71 -41.54 29.62
CA SER A 21 -9.48 -40.14 30.00
C SER A 21 -8.14 -39.61 29.47
N SER A 22 -7.69 -40.05 28.28
CA SER A 22 -6.68 -39.29 27.58
C SER A 22 -7.36 -38.03 27.00
N CYS A 23 -7.34 -36.93 27.76
CA CYS A 23 -7.52 -35.63 27.16
C CYS A 23 -6.44 -35.48 26.06
N PHE A 24 -6.86 -35.49 24.82
CA PHE A 24 -6.06 -34.92 23.75
C PHE A 24 -5.97 -33.42 24.09
N GLU A 25 -4.87 -32.99 24.64
CA GLU A 25 -4.49 -31.58 24.54
C GLU A 25 -4.30 -31.34 23.05
N GLU A 26 -5.29 -30.75 22.38
CA GLU A 26 -5.08 -30.14 21.09
C GLU A 26 -4.01 -29.05 21.28
N ILE A 27 -2.80 -29.37 20.86
CA ILE A 27 -1.76 -28.33 20.73
C ILE A 27 -2.25 -27.43 19.60
N CYS A 28 -2.92 -26.38 19.98
CA CYS A 28 -3.32 -25.35 19.05
C CYS A 28 -2.07 -24.57 18.61
N ASN A 29 -1.55 -24.94 17.47
CA ASN A 29 -0.42 -24.26 16.83
C ASN A 29 -0.96 -23.50 15.63
N ASN A 30 -1.85 -22.51 15.88
CA ASN A 30 -2.42 -21.70 14.84
C ASN A 30 -1.59 -20.44 14.62
N THR A 31 -1.06 -20.31 13.44
CA THR A 31 -0.50 -19.05 12.96
C THR A 31 -1.58 -18.28 12.20
N LYS A 32 -1.77 -17.01 12.53
CA LYS A 32 -2.62 -16.08 11.78
C LYS A 32 -1.74 -15.24 10.89
N THR A 33 -2.03 -15.26 9.58
CA THR A 33 -1.40 -14.34 8.63
C THR A 33 -2.42 -13.30 8.21
N TYR A 34 -2.06 -12.03 8.37
CA TYR A 34 -2.87 -10.89 7.96
C TYR A 34 -2.00 -9.81 7.33
N VAL A 35 -2.63 -8.87 6.66
CA VAL A 35 -1.93 -7.71 6.10
C VAL A 35 -2.14 -6.53 7.03
N ARG A 36 -1.04 -6.03 7.61
CA ARG A 36 -1.04 -4.79 8.36
C ARG A 36 -0.81 -3.61 7.41
N LEU A 37 -1.60 -2.57 7.57
CA LEU A 37 -1.44 -1.32 6.83
C LEU A 37 -0.65 -0.33 7.70
N ASP A 38 0.62 -0.15 7.37
CA ASP A 38 1.50 0.78 8.07
C ASP A 38 1.44 2.16 7.38
N PRO A 39 1.12 3.25 8.10
CA PRO A 39 1.07 4.58 7.50
C PRO A 39 2.47 5.07 7.17
N VAL A 40 2.66 5.58 5.94
CA VAL A 40 3.91 6.18 5.48
C VAL A 40 3.71 7.69 5.40
N TYR A 41 4.47 8.42 6.21
CA TYR A 41 4.45 9.88 6.27
C TYR A 41 5.62 10.48 5.51
N VAL A 42 5.42 11.65 4.93
CA VAL A 42 6.44 12.47 4.26
C VAL A 42 6.48 13.86 4.85
N GLU A 43 7.68 14.40 5.02
CA GLU A 43 7.87 15.77 5.47
C GLU A 43 7.60 16.76 4.32
N THR A 44 7.02 17.91 4.66
CA THR A 44 6.72 18.96 3.67
C THR A 44 7.96 19.39 2.89
N SER A 45 9.11 19.48 3.54
CA SER A 45 10.39 19.84 2.93
C SER A 45 10.89 18.84 1.89
N GLU A 46 10.49 17.57 1.99
CA GLU A 46 10.94 16.51 1.08
C GLU A 46 10.26 16.58 -0.27
N TYR A 47 8.99 17.02 -0.34
CA TYR A 47 8.24 17.05 -1.59
C TYR A 47 8.04 18.43 -2.18
N ARG A 48 8.17 19.51 -1.41
CA ARG A 48 8.05 20.89 -1.92
C ARG A 48 9.31 21.36 -2.65
N THR A 49 9.82 20.51 -3.52
CA THR A 49 10.97 20.80 -4.38
C THR A 49 10.53 21.31 -5.75
N GLU A 50 11.46 21.88 -6.50
CA GLU A 50 11.25 22.23 -7.92
C GLU A 50 11.13 20.95 -8.76
N PRO A 51 10.29 20.93 -9.80
CA PRO A 51 10.27 19.84 -10.76
C PRO A 51 11.62 19.70 -11.47
N ILE A 52 12.14 18.48 -11.57
CA ILE A 52 13.44 18.21 -12.19
C ILE A 52 13.23 17.27 -13.38
N PHE A 53 13.94 17.56 -14.49
CA PHE A 53 13.96 16.68 -15.64
C PHE A 53 15.11 15.67 -15.54
N GLU A 54 14.77 14.38 -15.61
CA GLU A 54 15.71 13.24 -15.63
C GLU A 54 15.64 12.56 -17.01
N ARG A 55 16.77 12.14 -17.58
CA ARG A 55 16.76 11.55 -18.94
C ARG A 55 16.50 10.06 -18.94
N ASP A 56 17.15 9.33 -18.04
CA ASP A 56 17.20 7.87 -18.06
C ASP A 56 16.41 7.31 -16.88
N ARG A 57 15.10 7.17 -17.06
CA ARG A 57 14.23 6.54 -16.08
C ARG A 57 13.35 5.51 -16.76
N GLU A 58 13.33 4.30 -16.23
CA GLU A 58 12.46 3.22 -16.70
C GLU A 58 11.03 3.38 -16.18
N LEU A 59 10.05 2.99 -17.00
CA LEU A 59 8.65 2.92 -16.59
C LEU A 59 8.46 1.69 -15.68
N GLN A 60 7.83 1.87 -14.52
CA GLN A 60 7.61 0.80 -13.55
C GLN A 60 6.15 0.69 -13.12
N ASN A 61 5.60 1.75 -12.52
CA ASN A 61 4.26 1.77 -11.95
C ASN A 61 3.41 2.85 -12.61
N THR A 62 3.06 2.61 -13.88
CA THR A 62 2.38 3.59 -14.72
C THR A 62 0.92 3.78 -14.32
N GLY A 63 0.49 5.04 -14.28
CA GLY A 63 -0.87 5.47 -14.03
C GLY A 63 -1.58 5.95 -15.30
N LYS A 64 -1.99 7.21 -15.32
CA LYS A 64 -2.74 7.83 -16.42
C LYS A 64 -1.86 8.18 -17.61
N PHE A 65 -2.46 8.15 -18.80
CA PHE A 65 -1.88 8.62 -20.04
C PHE A 65 -2.53 9.93 -20.46
N TYR A 66 -1.74 10.88 -20.93
CA TYR A 66 -2.22 12.14 -21.46
C TYR A 66 -1.57 12.44 -22.81
N PHE A 67 -2.38 12.70 -23.83
CA PHE A 67 -1.90 13.08 -25.15
C PHE A 67 -1.96 14.60 -25.29
N TYR A 68 -0.83 15.21 -25.58
CA TYR A 68 -0.73 16.64 -25.77
C TYR A 68 0.19 16.99 -26.95
N ASN A 69 -0.38 17.57 -28.01
CA ASN A 69 0.31 17.81 -29.27
C ASN A 69 0.97 16.52 -29.82
N GLN A 70 2.28 16.52 -29.95
CA GLN A 70 3.08 15.37 -30.39
C GLN A 70 3.73 14.63 -29.21
N LEU A 71 3.24 14.83 -28.01
CA LEU A 71 3.75 14.19 -26.81
C LEU A 71 2.75 13.19 -26.24
N ILE A 72 3.29 12.13 -25.67
CA ILE A 72 2.59 11.26 -24.73
C ILE A 72 3.21 11.49 -23.36
N LEU A 73 2.36 11.85 -22.39
CA LEU A 73 2.75 11.94 -21.01
C LEU A 73 2.18 10.73 -20.28
N ILE A 74 3.01 10.06 -19.49
CA ILE A 74 2.63 8.89 -18.73
C ILE A 74 2.96 9.15 -17.27
N ASN A 75 1.92 9.17 -16.43
CA ASN A 75 2.12 9.30 -15.00
C ASN A 75 2.82 8.04 -14.45
N GLU A 76 3.86 8.23 -13.67
CA GLU A 76 4.48 7.23 -12.80
C GLU A 76 4.01 7.52 -11.39
N LEU A 77 3.19 6.62 -10.82
CA LEU A 77 2.45 6.86 -9.59
C LEU A 77 3.36 7.26 -8.41
N ARG A 78 3.12 8.42 -7.85
CA ARG A 78 3.83 9.11 -6.77
C ARG A 78 5.24 9.60 -7.09
N GLU A 79 5.68 9.45 -8.32
CA GLU A 79 7.05 9.76 -8.73
C GLU A 79 7.15 10.92 -9.69
N GLY A 80 6.18 11.02 -10.64
CA GLY A 80 6.15 12.07 -11.65
C GLY A 80 5.61 11.63 -13.00
N ILE A 81 6.18 12.15 -14.09
CA ILE A 81 5.59 12.03 -15.42
C ILE A 81 6.68 11.74 -16.46
N HIS A 82 6.58 10.59 -17.13
CA HIS A 82 7.36 10.30 -18.33
C HIS A 82 6.85 11.11 -19.52
N VAL A 83 7.77 11.57 -20.35
CA VAL A 83 7.48 12.31 -21.56
C VAL A 83 8.06 11.55 -22.75
N LEU A 84 7.20 11.24 -23.72
CA LEU A 84 7.58 10.58 -24.95
C LEU A 84 7.26 11.51 -26.13
N ASP A 85 8.15 11.56 -27.12
CA ASP A 85 7.85 12.11 -28.43
C ASP A 85 7.04 11.11 -29.25
N ASN A 86 5.86 11.52 -29.67
CA ASN A 86 4.94 10.74 -30.49
C ASN A 86 4.78 11.34 -31.89
N SER A 87 5.75 12.10 -32.36
CA SER A 87 5.76 12.67 -33.76
C SER A 87 5.66 11.55 -34.78
N ASN A 88 6.26 10.41 -34.48
CA ASN A 88 6.06 9.16 -35.22
C ASN A 88 5.30 8.13 -34.34
N PRO A 89 3.96 8.02 -34.50
CA PRO A 89 3.17 7.09 -33.67
C PRO A 89 3.54 5.61 -33.83
N SER A 90 4.25 5.23 -34.88
CA SER A 90 4.73 3.86 -35.06
C SER A 90 5.97 3.55 -34.23
N GLN A 91 6.65 4.58 -33.74
CA GLN A 91 7.89 4.47 -32.99
C GLN A 91 8.03 5.69 -32.04
N PRO A 92 7.27 5.74 -30.93
CA PRO A 92 7.43 6.79 -29.94
C PRO A 92 8.81 6.72 -29.28
N GLU A 93 9.41 7.88 -29.01
CA GLU A 93 10.73 7.96 -28.39
C GLU A 93 10.62 8.53 -26.97
N HIS A 94 11.23 7.86 -25.99
CA HIS A 94 11.27 8.34 -24.60
C HIS A 94 12.24 9.52 -24.50
N LEU A 95 11.70 10.71 -24.18
CA LEU A 95 12.49 11.93 -24.02
C LEU A 95 13.10 12.04 -22.61
N GLY A 96 12.38 11.57 -21.61
CA GLY A 96 12.79 11.62 -20.20
C GLY A 96 11.61 11.67 -19.25
N PHE A 97 11.86 12.15 -18.04
CA PHE A 97 10.97 12.12 -16.91
C PHE A 97 10.97 13.45 -16.17
N ILE A 98 9.80 13.98 -15.85
CA ILE A 98 9.63 15.13 -14.97
C ILE A 98 9.32 14.61 -13.58
N LYS A 99 10.28 14.71 -12.67
CA LYS A 99 10.14 14.27 -11.28
C LYS A 99 9.24 15.23 -10.51
N ILE A 100 8.15 14.68 -9.94
CA ILE A 100 7.18 15.39 -9.11
C ILE A 100 6.75 14.43 -8.01
N ALA A 101 7.28 14.60 -6.81
CA ALA A 101 7.00 13.71 -5.69
C ALA A 101 5.49 13.68 -5.37
N GLY A 102 4.94 12.48 -5.15
CA GLY A 102 3.54 12.29 -4.80
C GLY A 102 2.54 12.49 -5.94
N ASN A 103 3.00 12.64 -7.20
CA ASN A 103 2.12 12.87 -8.34
C ASN A 103 1.24 11.65 -8.65
N LEU A 104 -0.06 11.87 -8.73
CA LEU A 104 -1.07 10.87 -9.07
C LEU A 104 -1.89 11.25 -10.30
N ASP A 105 -2.02 12.56 -10.55
CA ASP A 105 -2.85 13.07 -11.63
C ASP A 105 -2.21 14.28 -12.33
N MET A 106 -2.63 14.52 -13.57
CA MET A 106 -2.13 15.63 -14.37
C MET A 106 -3.20 16.14 -15.35
N ALA A 107 -3.08 17.40 -15.70
CA ALA A 107 -3.82 18.03 -16.80
C ALA A 107 -2.92 19.04 -17.49
N ILE A 108 -3.16 19.29 -18.79
CA ILE A 108 -2.38 20.27 -19.56
C ILE A 108 -3.32 21.26 -20.23
N LYS A 109 -2.97 22.52 -20.13
CA LYS A 109 -3.59 23.61 -20.89
C LYS A 109 -2.52 24.59 -21.37
N GLU A 110 -2.42 24.84 -22.65
CA GLU A 110 -1.52 25.85 -23.25
C GLU A 110 -0.08 25.66 -22.82
N ASN A 111 0.63 24.70 -22.88
CA ASN A 111 1.99 24.44 -22.38
C ASN A 111 2.16 24.53 -20.86
N ILE A 112 1.07 24.61 -20.09
CA ILE A 112 1.11 24.55 -18.64
C ILE A 112 0.63 23.18 -18.20
N LEU A 113 1.50 22.43 -17.53
CA LEU A 113 1.21 21.19 -16.87
C LEU A 113 0.73 21.50 -15.44
N TYR A 114 -0.48 21.10 -15.14
CA TYR A 114 -1.03 21.08 -13.79
C TYR A 114 -0.86 19.67 -13.23
N ALA A 115 -0.16 19.55 -12.13
CA ALA A 115 0.13 18.27 -11.51
C ALA A 115 -0.05 18.37 -9.99
N ASP A 116 -0.62 17.35 -9.37
CA ASP A 116 -0.62 17.25 -7.93
C ASP A 116 0.78 16.90 -7.39
N ASN A 117 1.06 17.35 -6.17
CA ASN A 117 2.29 17.11 -5.45
C ASN A 117 1.92 16.87 -3.99
N TYR A 118 1.45 15.68 -3.69
CA TYR A 118 0.74 15.33 -2.45
C TYR A 118 -0.46 16.26 -2.22
N SER A 119 -0.40 17.15 -1.23
CA SER A 119 -1.48 18.09 -0.92
C SER A 119 -1.52 19.32 -1.81
N ASP A 120 -0.47 19.58 -2.57
CA ASP A 120 -0.29 20.80 -3.33
C ASP A 120 -0.66 20.60 -4.81
N LEU A 121 -0.99 21.70 -5.50
CA LEU A 121 -1.14 21.74 -6.94
C LEU A 121 -0.02 22.59 -7.53
N LEU A 122 0.69 22.04 -8.51
CA LEU A 122 1.72 22.73 -9.26
C LEU A 122 1.20 23.18 -10.62
N ALA A 123 1.61 24.38 -11.05
CA ALA A 123 1.53 24.83 -12.43
C ALA A 123 2.95 24.95 -12.98
N ILE A 124 3.28 24.14 -13.98
CA ILE A 124 4.63 23.97 -14.53
C ILE A 124 4.61 24.32 -16.01
N ASP A 125 5.46 25.26 -16.43
CA ASP A 125 5.69 25.56 -17.84
C ASP A 125 6.48 24.42 -18.47
N ILE A 126 5.89 23.79 -19.47
CA ILE A 126 6.46 22.69 -20.25
C ILE A 126 6.61 23.05 -21.74
N ALA A 127 6.69 24.34 -22.08
CA ALA A 127 7.00 24.76 -23.47
C ALA A 127 8.31 24.10 -23.98
N ASN A 128 9.25 23.89 -23.06
CA ASN A 128 10.38 22.99 -23.24
C ASN A 128 10.32 21.91 -22.15
N VAL A 129 9.84 20.72 -22.51
CA VAL A 129 9.66 19.59 -21.54
C VAL A 129 10.96 19.14 -20.88
N GLN A 130 12.11 19.38 -21.50
CA GLN A 130 13.43 19.05 -20.93
C GLN A 130 13.94 20.12 -19.94
N GLN A 131 13.23 21.23 -19.82
CA GLN A 131 13.51 22.31 -18.87
C GLN A 131 12.21 22.78 -18.22
N PRO A 132 11.53 21.92 -17.47
CA PRO A 132 10.29 22.29 -16.82
C PRO A 132 10.54 23.38 -15.79
N ARG A 133 9.64 24.37 -15.73
CA ARG A 133 9.78 25.51 -14.85
C ARG A 133 8.52 25.68 -14.00
N LEU A 134 8.67 25.61 -12.69
CA LEU A 134 7.57 25.89 -11.78
C LEU A 134 7.13 27.36 -11.92
N LEU A 135 5.85 27.57 -12.23
CA LEU A 135 5.24 28.90 -12.33
C LEU A 135 4.55 29.28 -11.02
N CYS A 136 3.83 28.34 -10.43
CA CYS A 136 3.05 28.55 -9.23
C CYS A 136 2.88 27.24 -8.47
N ARG A 137 2.79 27.32 -7.15
CA ARG A 137 2.38 26.27 -6.24
C ARG A 137 1.18 26.77 -5.44
N VAL A 138 0.10 26.00 -5.42
CA VAL A 138 -1.03 26.24 -4.51
C VAL A 138 -0.95 25.19 -3.42
N GLU A 139 -0.56 25.63 -2.23
CA GLU A 139 -0.31 24.72 -1.11
C GLU A 139 -1.61 24.25 -0.47
N GLY A 140 -1.64 22.97 -0.09
CA GLY A 140 -2.71 22.38 0.73
C GLY A 140 -4.08 22.33 0.07
N ILE A 141 -4.21 22.45 -1.26
CA ILE A 141 -5.52 22.43 -1.94
C ILE A 141 -6.20 21.06 -1.82
N PHE A 142 -5.43 19.99 -1.66
CA PHE A 142 -5.91 18.63 -1.49
C PHE A 142 -5.76 18.15 -0.03
N SER A 143 -5.65 19.06 0.93
CA SER A 143 -5.39 18.74 2.34
C SER A 143 -6.48 17.90 3.01
N GLU A 144 -7.72 17.95 2.53
CA GLU A 144 -8.82 17.12 3.05
C GLU A 144 -8.61 15.61 2.78
N GLN A 145 -7.79 15.26 1.80
CA GLN A 145 -7.46 13.87 1.46
C GLN A 145 -6.27 13.32 2.27
N PHE A 146 -5.51 14.21 2.90
CA PHE A 146 -4.28 13.87 3.62
C PHE A 146 -4.35 14.44 5.03
N ILE A 147 -4.52 13.59 6.03
CA ILE A 147 -4.58 14.02 7.43
C ILE A 147 -3.17 14.44 7.86
N PRO A 148 -2.92 15.74 8.12
CA PRO A 148 -1.61 16.18 8.60
C PRO A 148 -1.44 15.75 10.05
N GLU A 149 -0.39 15.02 10.35
CA GLU A 149 0.03 14.71 11.71
C GLU A 149 1.37 15.38 11.97
N GLU A 150 1.42 16.36 12.89
CA GLU A 150 2.64 17.05 13.34
C GLU A 150 3.54 17.61 12.21
N GLY A 151 2.95 18.17 11.15
CA GLY A 151 3.70 18.75 10.02
C GLY A 151 4.13 17.73 8.96
N ARG A 152 3.72 16.48 9.10
CA ARG A 152 3.90 15.42 8.11
C ARG A 152 2.60 15.13 7.37
N PHE A 153 2.70 14.67 6.14
CA PHE A 153 1.56 14.20 5.36
C PHE A 153 1.55 12.68 5.27
N LEU A 154 0.39 12.09 5.49
CA LEU A 154 0.18 10.68 5.19
C LEU A 154 0.22 10.48 3.67
N SER A 155 1.29 9.89 3.18
CA SER A 155 1.48 9.63 1.75
C SER A 155 0.61 8.46 1.28
N HIS A 156 0.70 7.35 1.97
CA HIS A 156 -0.03 6.12 1.67
C HIS A 156 0.07 5.14 2.83
N TYR A 157 -0.65 4.03 2.71
CA TYR A 157 -0.47 2.88 3.58
C TYR A 157 0.35 1.82 2.85
N GLN A 158 1.42 1.36 3.50
CA GLN A 158 2.20 0.23 3.01
C GLN A 158 1.63 -1.07 3.58
N ALA A 159 1.32 -2.00 2.69
CA ALA A 159 0.85 -3.32 3.08
C ALA A 159 2.03 -4.21 3.50
N THR A 160 2.05 -4.61 4.76
CA THR A 160 3.08 -5.49 5.33
C THR A 160 2.44 -6.82 5.76
N PRO A 161 2.80 -7.96 5.14
CA PRO A 161 2.32 -9.25 5.60
C PRO A 161 2.93 -9.57 6.97
N VAL A 162 2.07 -9.86 7.95
CA VAL A 162 2.45 -10.22 9.32
C VAL A 162 1.94 -11.62 9.62
N THR A 163 2.81 -12.47 10.18
CA THR A 163 2.43 -13.79 10.67
C THR A 163 2.72 -13.84 12.16
N GLU A 164 1.69 -14.08 12.94
CA GLU A 164 1.76 -14.16 14.41
C GLU A 164 1.28 -15.53 14.89
N GLU A 165 1.89 -16.03 15.95
CA GLU A 165 1.39 -17.19 16.68
C GLU A 165 0.21 -16.73 17.54
N VAL A 166 -0.91 -17.41 17.40
CA VAL A 166 -2.14 -17.06 18.12
C VAL A 166 -2.39 -18.08 19.23
N ASP A 167 -2.51 -17.58 20.46
CA ASP A 167 -2.91 -18.40 21.60
C ASP A 167 -4.40 -18.71 21.51
N CYS A 168 -4.73 -19.96 21.25
CA CYS A 168 -6.12 -20.46 21.18
C CYS A 168 -6.85 -20.46 22.51
N GLN A 169 -6.13 -20.30 23.63
CA GLN A 169 -6.74 -20.17 24.96
C GLN A 169 -7.17 -18.71 25.24
N ASN A 170 -6.85 -17.78 24.36
CA ASN A 170 -7.31 -16.41 24.49
C ASN A 170 -8.84 -16.36 24.30
N PRO A 171 -9.62 -15.90 25.31
CA PRO A 171 -11.08 -15.85 25.21
C PRO A 171 -11.60 -14.97 24.06
N ASN A 172 -10.78 -14.08 23.55
CA ASN A 172 -11.10 -13.20 22.41
C ASN A 172 -10.63 -13.78 21.06
N PHE A 173 -10.20 -15.04 21.03
CA PHE A 173 -9.71 -15.69 19.81
C PHE A 173 -10.71 -15.61 18.65
N GLY A 174 -12.01 -15.78 18.94
CA GLY A 174 -13.08 -15.66 17.96
C GLY A 174 -13.24 -14.24 17.37
N GLU A 175 -13.10 -13.21 18.18
CA GLU A 175 -13.17 -11.81 17.74
C GLU A 175 -11.95 -11.41 16.90
N LEU A 176 -10.75 -11.89 17.27
CA LEU A 176 -9.52 -11.65 16.50
C LEU A 176 -9.56 -12.28 15.10
N LEU A 177 -10.33 -13.35 14.91
CA LEU A 177 -10.49 -14.00 13.60
C LEU A 177 -11.46 -13.25 12.67
N PHE A 178 -12.38 -12.45 13.23
CA PHE A 178 -13.49 -11.84 12.51
C PHE A 178 -13.54 -10.30 12.63
N SER A 179 -12.49 -9.65 13.14
CA SER A 179 -12.41 -8.19 13.05
C SER A 179 -12.18 -7.80 11.58
N GLU A 180 -13.28 -7.66 10.86
CA GLU A 180 -13.34 -6.99 9.56
C GLU A 180 -13.21 -5.47 9.74
N ASP A 181 -12.14 -4.99 10.36
CA ASP A 181 -11.86 -3.56 10.45
C ASP A 181 -11.01 -3.15 9.25
N GLY A 182 -11.65 -3.14 8.10
CA GLY A 182 -11.09 -2.74 6.83
C GLY A 182 -12.18 -2.30 5.86
N ALA A 183 -12.93 -1.25 6.25
CA ALA A 183 -13.80 -0.52 5.32
C ALA A 183 -13.40 0.96 5.33
#